data_97a60087600d31541f99dbd630607d05
#
_entry.id   97a60087600d31541f99dbd630607d05
#
_cell.length_a   1.000
_cell.length_b   1.000
_cell.length_c   1.000
_cell.angle_alpha   90.00
_cell.angle_beta   90.00
_cell.angle_gamma   90.00
#
_symmetry.space_group_name_H-M   'P 1'
#
loop_
_entity.id
_entity.type
_entity.pdbx_description
1 polymer ?
#
loop_
_entity_poly.entity_id
_entity_poly.type
_entity_poly.pdbx_seq_one_letter_code
_entity_poly.pdbx_strand_id
1 'polypeptide(L)'
;MTNNYSEEDQIIPNEGWHVIHLFYQIDHAQWSILSEEEQLKAKTDLTKLIQDIRSTPNTQLLSFSIVTPKADIGFMLLTDDLHQANLFEKQLTIALGPDILTPSFSYLSMTETGDYMTTPEEYGQNVLQKERGLTKDTVEYNDAIDEFNKHMTKYTNDKLYPSMPDWPVFCFYSMAKRRG
;
A
#
# COMPACT_ATOMS: atom_id res chain seq x y z
N MET A 1 8.83 17.06 -14.36
CA MET A 1 10.27 16.73 -14.23
C MET A 1 10.41 15.26 -14.58
N THR A 2 11.06 14.95 -15.69
CA THR A 2 11.34 13.55 -16.08
C THR A 2 12.37 12.98 -15.14
N ASN A 3 12.05 11.88 -14.50
CA ASN A 3 12.97 11.12 -13.66
C ASN A 3 14.13 10.60 -14.51
N ASN A 4 15.33 11.09 -14.28
CA ASN A 4 16.56 10.61 -14.90
C ASN A 4 17.30 9.63 -13.95
N TYR A 5 16.56 8.87 -13.12
CA TYR A 5 17.20 7.78 -12.37
C TYR A 5 17.52 6.65 -13.35
N SER A 6 18.77 6.17 -13.32
CA SER A 6 19.15 4.95 -14.02
C SER A 6 18.52 3.74 -13.32
N GLU A 7 18.37 2.61 -14.01
CA GLU A 7 17.91 1.35 -13.39
C GLU A 7 18.78 0.94 -12.17
N GLU A 8 20.04 1.39 -12.13
CA GLU A 8 20.98 1.14 -11.03
C GLU A 8 20.67 1.98 -9.77
N ASP A 9 19.88 3.06 -9.89
CA ASP A 9 19.52 3.94 -8.76
C ASP A 9 18.20 3.53 -8.07
N GLN A 10 17.50 2.52 -8.56
CA GLN A 10 16.23 2.07 -8.00
C GLN A 10 16.43 1.33 -6.67
N ILE A 11 15.59 1.64 -5.67
CA ILE A 11 15.55 0.91 -4.40
C ILE A 11 14.29 0.04 -4.40
N ILE A 12 14.44 -1.14 -5.00
CA ILE A 12 13.37 -2.14 -5.14
C ILE A 12 13.63 -3.27 -4.14
N PRO A 13 12.64 -3.67 -3.32
CA PRO A 13 12.77 -4.81 -2.43
C PRO A 13 12.83 -6.12 -3.23
N ASN A 14 13.45 -7.15 -2.65
CA ASN A 14 13.50 -8.47 -3.27
C ASN A 14 12.11 -9.07 -3.49
N GLU A 15 11.15 -8.74 -2.63
CA GLU A 15 9.75 -9.11 -2.73
C GLU A 15 8.86 -8.04 -2.10
N GLY A 16 7.62 -7.94 -2.58
CA GLY A 16 6.64 -7.01 -2.06
C GLY A 16 6.84 -5.57 -2.54
N TRP A 17 6.09 -4.65 -1.93
CA TRP A 17 6.07 -3.23 -2.25
C TRP A 17 6.27 -2.37 -1.01
N HIS A 18 6.78 -1.15 -1.21
CA HIS A 18 6.73 -0.10 -0.22
C HIS A 18 5.30 0.42 -0.10
N VAL A 19 4.88 0.68 1.14
CA VAL A 19 3.57 1.27 1.45
C VAL A 19 3.77 2.50 2.30
N ILE A 20 3.42 3.66 1.76
CA ILE A 20 3.59 4.94 2.41
C ILE A 20 2.21 5.52 2.73
N HIS A 21 1.98 5.82 4.01
CA HIS A 21 0.80 6.53 4.47
C HIS A 21 1.18 7.97 4.77
N LEU A 22 0.47 8.90 4.15
CA LEU A 22 0.69 10.33 4.28
C LEU A 22 -0.60 10.99 4.75
N PHE A 23 -0.52 11.80 5.79
CA PHE A 23 -1.66 12.52 6.34
C PHE A 23 -1.33 13.98 6.46
N TYR A 24 -2.19 14.85 5.96
CA TYR A 24 -2.01 16.28 5.91
C TYR A 24 -3.17 17.04 6.54
N GLN A 25 -2.85 18.14 7.18
CA GLN A 25 -3.79 19.20 7.48
C GLN A 25 -3.74 20.26 6.37
N ILE A 26 -4.88 20.86 6.09
CA ILE A 26 -4.98 21.99 5.17
C ILE A 26 -4.85 23.28 5.99
N ASP A 27 -3.86 24.13 5.66
CA ASP A 27 -3.84 25.48 6.20
C ASP A 27 -4.95 26.31 5.55
N HIS A 28 -6.09 26.39 6.24
CA HIS A 28 -7.25 27.12 5.76
C HIS A 28 -6.99 28.63 5.65
N ALA A 29 -6.06 29.18 6.42
CA ALA A 29 -5.70 30.59 6.32
C ALA A 29 -4.97 30.86 4.99
N GLN A 30 -3.96 30.08 4.68
CA GLN A 30 -3.26 30.15 3.39
C GLN A 30 -4.18 29.83 2.22
N TRP A 31 -5.02 28.82 2.37
CA TRP A 31 -5.99 28.48 1.34
C TRP A 31 -6.98 29.61 1.03
N SER A 32 -7.44 30.35 2.04
CA SER A 32 -8.41 31.45 1.90
C SER A 32 -7.82 32.70 1.24
N ILE A 33 -6.50 32.85 1.19
CA ILE A 33 -5.82 33.97 0.50
C ILE A 33 -5.84 33.79 -1.02
N LEU A 34 -5.90 32.53 -1.48
CA LEU A 34 -5.96 32.22 -2.90
C LEU A 34 -7.30 32.70 -3.51
N SER A 35 -7.24 33.28 -4.69
CA SER A 35 -8.43 33.56 -5.51
C SER A 35 -9.16 32.26 -5.89
N GLU A 36 -10.41 32.37 -6.26
CA GLU A 36 -11.22 31.21 -6.71
C GLU A 36 -10.57 30.51 -7.94
N GLU A 37 -9.95 31.27 -8.83
CA GLU A 37 -9.26 30.74 -10.00
C GLU A 37 -8.01 29.93 -9.58
N GLU A 38 -7.21 30.44 -8.64
CA GLU A 38 -6.03 29.75 -8.11
C GLU A 38 -6.44 28.48 -7.35
N GLN A 39 -7.48 28.54 -6.53
CA GLN A 39 -8.03 27.38 -5.83
C GLN A 39 -8.51 26.30 -6.82
N LEU A 40 -9.21 26.69 -7.87
CA LEU A 40 -9.69 25.76 -8.90
C LEU A 40 -8.51 25.13 -9.65
N LYS A 41 -7.51 25.95 -10.00
CA LYS A 41 -6.28 25.46 -10.64
C LYS A 41 -5.55 24.46 -9.74
N ALA A 42 -5.34 24.76 -8.47
CA ALA A 42 -4.66 23.89 -7.53
C ALA A 42 -5.39 22.53 -7.37
N LYS A 43 -6.73 22.54 -7.26
CA LYS A 43 -7.53 21.30 -7.23
C LYS A 43 -7.39 20.49 -8.53
N THR A 44 -7.36 21.16 -9.66
CA THR A 44 -7.20 20.51 -10.97
C THR A 44 -5.81 19.90 -11.10
N ASP A 45 -4.77 20.62 -10.68
CA ASP A 45 -3.38 20.16 -10.72
C ASP A 45 -3.18 18.96 -9.78
N LEU A 46 -3.75 18.97 -8.55
CA LEU A 46 -3.73 17.82 -7.64
C LEU A 46 -4.46 16.61 -8.25
N THR A 47 -5.64 16.83 -8.86
CA THR A 47 -6.40 15.75 -9.49
C THR A 47 -5.61 15.09 -10.61
N LYS A 48 -4.97 15.92 -11.45
CA LYS A 48 -4.10 15.43 -12.52
C LYS A 48 -2.90 14.66 -11.97
N LEU A 49 -2.22 15.19 -10.95
CA LEU A 49 -1.10 14.50 -10.29
C LEU A 49 -1.52 13.12 -9.76
N ILE A 50 -2.67 13.03 -9.10
CA ILE A 50 -3.21 11.75 -8.62
C ILE A 50 -3.42 10.76 -9.77
N GLN A 51 -3.95 11.22 -10.90
CA GLN A 51 -4.15 10.39 -12.09
C GLN A 51 -2.82 9.95 -12.71
N ASP A 52 -1.86 10.85 -12.81
CA ASP A 52 -0.52 10.57 -13.33
C ASP A 52 0.21 9.52 -12.46
N ILE A 53 0.14 9.64 -11.13
CA ILE A 53 0.69 8.66 -10.19
C ILE A 53 0.01 7.29 -10.37
N ARG A 54 -1.33 7.26 -10.45
CA ARG A 54 -2.09 6.03 -10.64
C ARG A 54 -1.82 5.33 -11.97
N SER A 55 -1.33 6.08 -12.96
CA SER A 55 -0.97 5.55 -14.28
C SER A 55 0.44 4.99 -14.34
N THR A 56 1.22 5.16 -13.28
CA THR A 56 2.59 4.66 -13.21
C THR A 56 2.58 3.13 -12.97
N PRO A 57 3.37 2.36 -13.71
CA PRO A 57 3.48 0.91 -13.48
C PRO A 57 3.83 0.57 -12.02
N ASN A 58 3.33 -0.55 -11.53
CA ASN A 58 3.57 -1.05 -10.18
C ASN A 58 3.26 -0.04 -9.07
N THR A 59 2.33 0.87 -9.33
CA THR A 59 1.99 1.94 -8.40
C THR A 59 0.49 2.00 -8.18
N GLN A 60 0.08 2.14 -6.92
CA GLN A 60 -1.30 2.41 -6.54
C GLN A 60 -1.33 3.61 -5.61
N LEU A 61 -2.28 4.52 -5.82
CA LEU A 61 -2.50 5.67 -4.95
C LEU A 61 -3.98 5.75 -4.57
N LEU A 62 -4.25 5.65 -3.28
CA LEU A 62 -5.56 5.92 -2.72
C LEU A 62 -5.55 7.30 -2.06
N SER A 63 -6.63 8.04 -2.20
CA SER A 63 -6.83 9.33 -1.56
C SER A 63 -8.06 9.29 -0.67
N PHE A 64 -7.98 9.88 0.52
CA PHE A 64 -9.01 9.81 1.55
C PHE A 64 -9.32 11.19 2.10
N SER A 65 -10.58 11.43 2.42
CA SER A 65 -10.96 12.44 3.41
C SER A 65 -10.84 11.82 4.80
N ILE A 66 -10.18 12.51 5.72
CA ILE A 66 -9.95 12.02 7.08
C ILE A 66 -11.07 12.53 8.00
N VAL A 67 -11.79 11.59 8.62
CA VAL A 67 -12.98 11.90 9.44
C VAL A 67 -12.63 12.52 10.80
N THR A 68 -11.37 12.35 11.25
CA THR A 68 -10.93 12.85 12.57
C THR A 68 -10.19 14.18 12.43
N PRO A 69 -10.18 15.05 13.47
CA PRO A 69 -9.53 16.37 13.40
C PRO A 69 -7.98 16.30 13.37
N LYS A 70 -7.40 15.11 13.27
CA LYS A 70 -5.93 14.94 13.21
C LYS A 70 -5.35 15.29 11.85
N ALA A 71 -6.15 15.13 10.79
CA ALA A 71 -5.77 15.45 9.42
C ALA A 71 -7.05 15.73 8.61
N ASP A 72 -6.91 16.32 7.43
CA ASP A 72 -8.01 16.59 6.50
C ASP A 72 -7.97 15.65 5.30
N ILE A 73 -6.76 15.39 4.79
CA ILE A 73 -6.56 14.52 3.63
C ILE A 73 -5.49 13.47 3.93
N GLY A 74 -5.69 12.28 3.41
CA GLY A 74 -4.72 11.20 3.47
C GLY A 74 -4.45 10.59 2.11
N PHE A 75 -3.22 10.11 1.93
CA PHE A 75 -2.81 9.32 0.78
C PHE A 75 -2.18 8.01 1.26
N MET A 76 -2.50 6.92 0.57
CA MET A 76 -1.82 5.65 0.72
C MET A 76 -1.22 5.29 -0.63
N LEU A 77 0.10 5.31 -0.69
CA LEU A 77 0.89 5.04 -1.89
C LEU A 77 1.55 3.67 -1.76
N LEU A 78 1.33 2.81 -2.72
CA LEU A 78 2.00 1.53 -2.87
C LEU A 78 2.86 1.59 -4.14
N THR A 79 4.13 1.23 -4.03
CA THR A 79 5.05 1.20 -5.19
C THR A 79 6.23 0.28 -4.89
N ASP A 80 6.85 -0.23 -5.94
CA ASP A 80 8.06 -1.07 -5.84
C ASP A 80 9.34 -0.24 -5.68
N ASP A 81 9.37 1.03 -6.06
CA ASP A 81 10.56 1.89 -6.00
C ASP A 81 10.43 3.01 -4.95
N LEU A 82 11.33 2.99 -3.96
CA LEU A 82 11.34 3.98 -2.89
C LEU A 82 11.75 5.38 -3.36
N HIS A 83 12.57 5.52 -4.39
CA HIS A 83 12.90 6.82 -4.99
C HIS A 83 11.68 7.45 -5.65
N GLN A 84 10.91 6.63 -6.37
CA GLN A 84 9.65 7.07 -6.97
C GLN A 84 8.63 7.47 -5.89
N ALA A 85 8.54 6.69 -4.80
CA ALA A 85 7.72 7.04 -3.65
C ALA A 85 8.08 8.41 -3.06
N ASN A 86 9.37 8.67 -2.88
CA ASN A 86 9.85 9.95 -2.36
C ASN A 86 9.52 11.13 -3.31
N LEU A 87 9.65 10.91 -4.63
CA LEU A 87 9.27 11.92 -5.61
C LEU A 87 7.77 12.25 -5.53
N PHE A 88 6.92 11.24 -5.49
CA PHE A 88 5.47 11.42 -5.40
C PHE A 88 5.06 12.10 -4.09
N GLU A 89 5.68 11.74 -2.97
CA GLU A 89 5.44 12.41 -1.70
C GLU A 89 5.73 13.91 -1.79
N LYS A 90 6.89 14.31 -2.36
CA LYS A 90 7.25 15.73 -2.52
C LYS A 90 6.27 16.46 -3.46
N GLN A 91 5.85 15.82 -4.53
CA GLN A 91 4.87 16.41 -5.45
C GLN A 91 3.49 16.57 -4.79
N LEU A 92 3.03 15.56 -4.04
CA LEU A 92 1.75 15.61 -3.32
C LEU A 92 1.76 16.71 -2.26
N THR A 93 2.86 16.87 -1.51
CA THR A 93 2.99 17.86 -0.44
C THR A 93 2.79 19.29 -0.94
N ILE A 94 3.25 19.60 -2.16
CA ILE A 94 3.15 20.96 -2.73
C ILE A 94 2.01 21.12 -3.75
N ALA A 95 1.20 20.10 -3.96
CA ALA A 95 0.23 20.06 -5.06
C ALA A 95 -0.88 21.10 -4.99
N LEU A 96 -1.28 21.53 -3.79
CA LEU A 96 -2.25 22.61 -3.61
C LEU A 96 -1.61 24.00 -3.53
N GLY A 97 -0.29 24.09 -3.56
CA GLY A 97 0.51 25.30 -3.38
C GLY A 97 1.45 25.19 -2.19
N PRO A 98 2.44 26.08 -2.10
CA PRO A 98 3.39 26.09 -0.98
C PRO A 98 2.65 26.30 0.35
N ASP A 99 3.05 25.53 1.36
CA ASP A 99 2.60 25.62 2.75
C ASP A 99 1.08 25.39 2.99
N ILE A 100 0.33 24.98 1.97
CA ILE A 100 -1.11 24.68 2.11
C ILE A 100 -1.32 23.29 2.74
N LEU A 101 -0.57 22.27 2.29
CA LEU A 101 -0.61 20.93 2.90
C LEU A 101 0.50 20.80 3.93
N THR A 102 0.12 20.75 5.20
CA THR A 102 1.04 20.56 6.34
C THR A 102 1.02 19.09 6.75
N PRO A 103 2.16 18.36 6.66
CA PRO A 103 2.23 16.97 7.11
C PRO A 103 1.90 16.86 8.60
N SER A 104 0.89 16.06 8.94
CA SER A 104 0.50 15.80 10.34
C SER A 104 1.03 14.46 10.85
N PHE A 105 1.10 13.46 9.97
CA PHE A 105 1.61 12.13 10.27
C PHE A 105 2.02 11.42 8.99
N SER A 106 3.04 10.57 9.08
CA SER A 106 3.41 9.66 8.00
C SER A 106 3.90 8.33 8.56
N TYR A 107 3.74 7.28 7.76
CA TYR A 107 4.17 5.95 8.11
C TYR A 107 4.68 5.22 6.86
N LEU A 108 5.89 4.67 6.95
CA LEU A 108 6.49 3.83 5.91
C LEU A 108 6.45 2.37 6.38
N SER A 109 5.95 1.50 5.54
CA SER A 109 5.96 0.07 5.73
C SER A 109 6.25 -0.65 4.41
N MET A 110 6.31 -1.96 4.47
CA MET A 110 6.44 -2.83 3.30
C MET A 110 5.43 -3.95 3.40
N THR A 111 4.99 -4.45 2.26
CA THR A 111 4.28 -5.72 2.21
C THR A 111 5.28 -6.84 2.37
N GLU A 112 4.94 -7.85 3.15
CA GLU A 112 5.81 -8.99 3.45
C GLU A 112 5.02 -10.28 3.63
N THR A 113 5.68 -11.41 3.44
CA THR A 113 5.14 -12.71 3.82
C THR A 113 5.09 -12.84 5.34
N GLY A 114 4.08 -13.50 5.87
CA GLY A 114 3.95 -13.68 7.33
C GLY A 114 4.86 -14.78 7.85
N ASP A 115 5.51 -14.56 9.01
CA ASP A 115 6.37 -15.54 9.70
C ASP A 115 5.65 -16.82 10.14
N TYR A 116 4.31 -16.83 10.15
CA TYR A 116 3.47 -17.91 10.65
C TYR A 116 2.66 -18.57 9.53
N MET A 117 3.30 -18.83 8.39
CA MET A 117 2.63 -19.56 7.32
C MET A 117 2.77 -21.07 7.57
N THR A 118 1.63 -21.77 7.52
CA THR A 118 1.62 -23.24 7.57
C THR A 118 2.36 -23.79 6.35
N THR A 119 3.33 -24.64 6.58
CA THR A 119 4.03 -25.34 5.48
C THR A 119 3.18 -26.48 4.90
N PRO A 120 3.41 -26.93 3.65
CA PRO A 120 2.75 -28.10 3.11
C PRO A 120 2.91 -29.35 3.98
N GLU A 121 4.08 -29.51 4.60
CA GLU A 121 4.38 -30.61 5.52
C GLU A 121 3.52 -30.55 6.79
N GLU A 122 3.42 -29.36 7.41
CA GLU A 122 2.58 -29.14 8.58
C GLU A 122 1.10 -29.33 8.26
N TYR A 123 0.63 -28.84 7.12
CA TYR A 123 -0.73 -29.04 6.64
C TYR A 123 -1.03 -30.52 6.43
N GLY A 124 -0.11 -31.23 5.75
CA GLY A 124 -0.21 -32.67 5.55
C GLY A 124 -0.31 -33.46 6.84
N GLN A 125 0.54 -33.16 7.82
CA GLN A 125 0.56 -33.87 9.10
C GLN A 125 -0.64 -33.53 10.00
N ASN A 126 -0.92 -32.24 10.18
CA ASN A 126 -1.90 -31.79 11.16
C ASN A 126 -3.33 -31.84 10.64
N VAL A 127 -3.57 -31.45 9.37
CA VAL A 127 -4.91 -31.39 8.82
C VAL A 127 -5.25 -32.67 8.06
N LEU A 128 -4.42 -33.08 7.08
CA LEU A 128 -4.79 -34.21 6.23
C LEU A 128 -4.72 -35.54 6.97
N GLN A 129 -3.65 -35.81 7.71
CA GLN A 129 -3.49 -37.09 8.42
C GLN A 129 -4.25 -37.12 9.74
N LYS A 130 -4.07 -36.12 10.64
CA LYS A 130 -4.68 -36.17 11.97
C LYS A 130 -6.16 -35.85 11.99
N GLU A 131 -6.61 -34.83 11.24
CA GLU A 131 -8.02 -34.41 11.28
C GLU A 131 -8.88 -35.12 10.24
N ARG A 132 -8.37 -35.30 8.99
CA ARG A 132 -9.11 -35.91 7.89
C ARG A 132 -8.84 -37.41 7.75
N GLY A 133 -7.83 -37.96 8.41
CA GLY A 133 -7.49 -39.38 8.38
C GLY A 133 -6.96 -39.88 7.01
N LEU A 134 -6.48 -38.96 6.16
CA LEU A 134 -5.94 -39.35 4.85
C LEU A 134 -4.57 -39.99 5.01
N THR A 135 -4.32 -41.04 4.25
CA THR A 135 -3.01 -41.69 4.21
C THR A 135 -2.07 -40.93 3.29
N LYS A 136 -0.84 -40.67 3.76
CA LYS A 136 0.19 -40.03 2.95
C LYS A 136 0.41 -40.78 1.64
N ASP A 137 0.74 -40.03 0.57
CA ASP A 137 1.03 -40.54 -0.78
C ASP A 137 -0.16 -41.21 -1.49
N THR A 138 -1.37 -41.09 -0.98
CA THR A 138 -2.58 -41.43 -1.76
C THR A 138 -2.94 -40.29 -2.74
N VAL A 139 -3.72 -40.61 -3.75
CA VAL A 139 -4.17 -39.63 -4.75
C VAL A 139 -4.91 -38.47 -4.07
N GLU A 140 -5.85 -38.79 -3.17
CA GLU A 140 -6.60 -37.77 -2.41
C GLU A 140 -5.72 -36.89 -1.55
N TYR A 141 -4.67 -37.45 -0.92
CA TYR A 141 -3.69 -36.67 -0.14
C TYR A 141 -2.89 -35.72 -1.02
N ASN A 142 -2.39 -36.23 -2.16
CA ASN A 142 -1.59 -35.44 -3.08
C ASN A 142 -2.42 -34.33 -3.73
N ASP A 143 -3.65 -34.61 -4.16
CA ASP A 143 -4.56 -33.60 -4.69
C ASP A 143 -4.85 -32.48 -3.67
N ALA A 144 -5.04 -32.83 -2.40
CA ALA A 144 -5.26 -31.87 -1.33
C ALA A 144 -4.02 -31.01 -1.03
N ILE A 145 -2.81 -31.59 -1.12
CA ILE A 145 -1.55 -30.83 -1.02
C ILE A 145 -1.37 -29.86 -2.19
N ASP A 146 -1.70 -30.32 -3.40
CA ASP A 146 -1.60 -29.45 -4.58
C ASP A 146 -2.59 -28.28 -4.54
N GLU A 147 -3.82 -28.52 -4.06
CA GLU A 147 -4.81 -27.47 -3.83
C GLU A 147 -4.34 -26.48 -2.77
N PHE A 148 -3.81 -26.98 -1.65
CA PHE A 148 -3.22 -26.15 -0.62
C PHE A 148 -2.08 -25.28 -1.16
N ASN A 149 -1.15 -25.84 -1.93
CA ASN A 149 -0.03 -25.10 -2.52
C ASN A 149 -0.51 -24.00 -3.47
N LYS A 150 -1.50 -24.28 -4.32
CA LYS A 150 -2.12 -23.28 -5.21
C LYS A 150 -2.76 -22.15 -4.41
N HIS A 151 -3.48 -22.48 -3.34
CA HIS A 151 -4.09 -21.51 -2.45
C HIS A 151 -3.04 -20.64 -1.75
N MET A 152 -2.00 -21.26 -1.21
CA MET A 152 -0.91 -20.54 -0.53
C MET A 152 -0.11 -19.64 -1.47
N THR A 153 0.16 -20.08 -2.69
CA THR A 153 0.81 -19.25 -3.71
C THR A 153 -0.02 -18.01 -4.02
N LYS A 154 -1.33 -18.18 -4.23
CA LYS A 154 -2.24 -17.06 -4.46
C LYS A 154 -2.28 -16.13 -3.24
N TYR A 155 -2.44 -16.67 -2.04
CA TYR A 155 -2.48 -15.90 -0.80
C TYR A 155 -1.21 -15.08 -0.58
N THR A 156 -0.04 -15.69 -0.81
CA THR A 156 1.27 -15.00 -0.72
C THR A 156 1.37 -13.87 -1.72
N ASN A 157 0.98 -14.15 -2.98
CA ASN A 157 1.00 -13.12 -4.01
C ASN A 157 0.05 -11.95 -3.71
N ASP A 158 -1.17 -12.23 -3.25
CA ASP A 158 -2.15 -11.21 -2.87
C ASP A 158 -1.67 -10.37 -1.65
N LYS A 159 -0.84 -10.96 -0.77
CA LYS A 159 -0.21 -10.23 0.34
C LYS A 159 0.94 -9.34 -0.09
N LEU A 160 1.81 -9.85 -0.96
CA LEU A 160 3.00 -9.13 -1.43
C LEU A 160 2.64 -8.01 -2.41
N TYR A 161 1.65 -8.27 -3.27
CA TYR A 161 1.25 -7.37 -4.34
C TYR A 161 -0.27 -7.11 -4.29
N PRO A 162 -0.75 -6.47 -3.21
CA PRO A 162 -2.18 -6.30 -3.01
C PRO A 162 -2.78 -5.38 -4.07
N SER A 163 -3.93 -5.78 -4.61
CA SER A 163 -4.79 -4.89 -5.37
C SER A 163 -5.76 -4.22 -4.41
N MET A 164 -5.58 -2.93 -4.18
CA MET A 164 -6.41 -2.19 -3.25
C MET A 164 -7.79 -1.92 -3.85
N PRO A 165 -8.88 -2.35 -3.19
CA PRO A 165 -10.23 -2.13 -3.69
C PRO A 165 -10.66 -0.67 -3.53
N ASP A 166 -11.54 -0.21 -4.42
CA ASP A 166 -12.18 1.10 -4.34
C ASP A 166 -13.39 1.07 -3.38
N TRP A 167 -13.12 0.88 -2.09
CA TRP A 167 -14.15 0.89 -1.07
C TRP A 167 -14.39 2.30 -0.52
N PRO A 168 -15.65 2.63 -0.15
CA PRO A 168 -16.00 3.96 0.33
C PRO A 168 -15.42 4.27 1.71
N VAL A 169 -15.01 3.27 2.47
CA VAL A 169 -14.42 3.41 3.81
C VAL A 169 -13.18 2.55 3.93
N PHE A 170 -12.10 3.16 4.37
CA PHE A 170 -10.84 2.50 4.68
C PHE A 170 -10.46 2.77 6.14
N CYS A 171 -10.15 1.73 6.89
CA CYS A 171 -9.69 1.82 8.26
C CYS A 171 -8.25 1.32 8.35
N PHE A 172 -7.34 2.21 8.73
CA PHE A 172 -5.93 1.89 8.94
C PHE A 172 -5.56 2.06 10.41
N TYR A 173 -4.89 1.06 10.96
CA TYR A 173 -4.27 1.15 12.28
C TYR A 173 -3.01 0.27 12.33
N SER A 174 -1.96 0.79 12.95
CA SER A 174 -0.74 0.03 13.16
C SER A 174 -0.87 -0.83 14.43
N MET A 175 -0.45 -2.08 14.33
CA MET A 175 -0.37 -2.98 15.49
C MET A 175 1.08 -3.34 15.76
N ALA A 176 1.49 -3.24 17.02
CA ALA A 176 2.79 -3.72 17.48
C ALA A 176 2.59 -4.86 18.48
N LYS A 177 3.24 -5.99 18.24
CA LYS A 177 3.29 -7.07 19.23
C LYS A 177 4.15 -6.62 20.40
N ARG A 178 3.60 -6.64 21.61
CA ARG A 178 4.36 -6.40 22.83
C ARG A 178 5.40 -7.52 22.97
N ARG A 179 6.67 -7.17 22.87
CA ARG A 179 7.74 -8.10 23.18
C ARG A 179 7.73 -8.28 24.70
N GLY A 180 7.50 -9.50 25.16
CA GLY A 180 7.56 -9.88 26.57
C GLY A 180 8.99 -9.91 27.08
#